data_38dd6541885a0d746d2e94ae44d6e7c2
#
_entry.id   38dd6541885a0d746d2e94ae44d6e7c2
#
_cell.length_a   1.000
_cell.length_b   1.000
_cell.length_c   1.000
_cell.angle_alpha   90.00
_cell.angle_beta   90.00
_cell.angle_gamma   90.00
#
_symmetry.space_group_name_H-M   'P 1'
#
loop_
_entity.id
_entity.type
_entity.pdbx_description
1 polymer ?
#
loop_
_entity_poly.entity_id
_entity_poly.type
_entity_poly.pdbx_seq_one_letter_code
_entity_poly.pdbx_strand_id
1 'polypeptide(L)'
;MKKIILLFAGIAFLLSSCVQEQSLDESKSQDHLIMSTLWYQRSSEMKALYYQSFNWAKLRVEMDVTNNPSKSKKAVVVDIDETMLNNSPFETNCINTGKSYTKESWSNWTSMENAKALPGAVEFSKYAQSQGVEVFYISNRNVEEFDVTLKNLQKEKFAFADSVHLLLKTTTSTKTARRDLVKENYEIILLIGDNMGDFSEIFEDRSNNYGFELIDKNKDKFGDRFIVLPNPMYGSWEKAVLDYKKDLSNEEKYDLRKSKLIGY
;
A
#
# COMPACT_ATOMS: atom_id res chain seq x y z
N MET A 1 -42.02 -60.06 57.37
CA MET A 1 -41.91 -59.75 55.96
C MET A 1 -41.44 -58.28 55.86
N LYS A 2 -40.15 -58.05 55.60
CA LYS A 2 -39.55 -56.70 55.45
C LYS A 2 -39.47 -56.38 53.98
N LYS A 3 -40.15 -55.33 53.52
CA LYS A 3 -40.05 -54.83 52.16
C LYS A 3 -38.79 -53.89 52.07
N ILE A 4 -37.87 -54.29 51.20
CA ILE A 4 -36.69 -53.48 50.84
C ILE A 4 -37.13 -52.61 49.69
N ILE A 5 -37.06 -51.25 49.88
CA ILE A 5 -37.27 -50.26 48.84
C ILE A 5 -35.87 -49.90 48.29
N LEU A 6 -35.59 -50.27 47.03
CA LEU A 6 -34.39 -49.85 46.32
C LEU A 6 -34.63 -48.43 45.74
N LEU A 7 -33.85 -47.49 46.21
CA LEU A 7 -33.82 -46.14 45.68
C LEU A 7 -32.78 -46.09 44.55
N PHE A 8 -33.22 -45.92 43.28
CA PHE A 8 -32.31 -45.62 42.14
C PHE A 8 -32.02 -44.16 42.13
N ALA A 9 -30.81 -43.79 42.50
CA ALA A 9 -30.28 -42.44 42.30
C ALA A 9 -29.70 -42.36 40.90
N GLY A 10 -30.46 -41.75 39.99
CA GLY A 10 -29.98 -41.41 38.65
C GLY A 10 -29.00 -40.22 38.71
N ILE A 11 -27.72 -40.47 38.44
CA ILE A 11 -26.70 -39.43 38.27
C ILE A 11 -26.83 -38.93 36.83
N ALA A 12 -27.42 -37.74 36.65
CA ALA A 12 -27.39 -37.00 35.38
C ALA A 12 -26.02 -36.35 35.22
N PHE A 13 -25.17 -36.93 34.39
CA PHE A 13 -23.94 -36.27 33.92
C PHE A 13 -24.34 -35.17 32.95
N LEU A 14 -24.37 -33.94 33.42
CA LEU A 14 -24.35 -32.75 32.57
C LEU A 14 -22.99 -32.65 31.93
N LEU A 15 -22.83 -33.13 30.70
CA LEU A 15 -21.72 -32.81 29.85
C LEU A 15 -21.83 -31.32 29.44
N SER A 16 -21.28 -30.44 30.28
CA SER A 16 -21.02 -29.06 29.91
C SER A 16 -19.87 -29.08 28.90
N SER A 17 -20.23 -29.12 27.62
CA SER A 17 -19.28 -28.87 26.56
C SER A 17 -18.89 -27.39 26.65
N CYS A 18 -17.79 -27.09 27.36
CA CYS A 18 -17.11 -25.82 27.20
C CYS A 18 -16.60 -25.79 25.76
N VAL A 19 -17.31 -25.11 24.88
CA VAL A 19 -16.71 -24.58 23.64
C VAL A 19 -15.70 -23.56 24.11
N GLN A 20 -14.45 -23.98 24.15
CA GLN A 20 -13.34 -23.09 24.38
C GLN A 20 -13.24 -22.21 23.12
N GLU A 21 -13.80 -21.01 23.18
CA GLU A 21 -13.50 -19.97 22.18
C GLU A 21 -11.98 -19.83 22.17
N GLN A 22 -11.34 -20.36 21.13
CA GLN A 22 -9.94 -20.10 20.87
C GLN A 22 -9.82 -18.61 20.49
N SER A 23 -9.56 -17.76 21.46
CA SER A 23 -9.10 -16.40 21.18
C SER A 23 -7.88 -16.51 20.28
N LEU A 24 -7.89 -15.82 19.14
CA LEU A 24 -6.71 -15.74 18.29
C LEU A 24 -5.55 -15.24 19.15
N ASP A 25 -4.45 -16.00 19.15
CA ASP A 25 -3.23 -15.61 19.84
C ASP A 25 -2.81 -14.23 19.32
N GLU A 26 -2.76 -13.24 20.21
CA GLU A 26 -2.41 -11.86 19.85
C GLU A 26 -1.06 -11.77 19.11
N SER A 27 -0.13 -12.70 19.40
CA SER A 27 1.16 -12.79 18.71
C SER A 27 1.01 -13.12 17.21
N LYS A 28 -0.12 -13.67 16.78
CA LYS A 28 -0.43 -14.05 15.40
C LYS A 28 -1.42 -13.11 14.71
N SER A 29 -1.73 -12.01 15.32
CA SER A 29 -2.75 -11.08 14.82
C SER A 29 -2.43 -10.51 13.43
N GLN A 30 -1.14 -10.53 13.01
CA GLN A 30 -0.67 -10.05 11.72
C GLN A 30 -0.30 -11.20 10.74
N ASP A 31 -0.58 -12.46 11.06
CA ASP A 31 -0.24 -13.62 10.20
C ASP A 31 -0.91 -13.56 8.83
N HIS A 32 -2.02 -12.83 8.69
CA HIS A 32 -2.68 -12.59 7.41
C HIS A 32 -1.79 -11.87 6.38
N LEU A 33 -0.73 -11.19 6.82
CA LEU A 33 0.23 -10.51 5.96
C LEU A 33 1.38 -11.41 5.47
N ILE A 34 1.54 -12.62 6.04
CA ILE A 34 2.70 -13.48 5.76
C ILE A 34 2.85 -13.76 4.26
N MET A 35 1.81 -14.26 3.60
CA MET A 35 1.91 -14.65 2.19
C MET A 35 2.09 -13.45 1.27
N SER A 36 1.41 -12.33 1.53
CA SER A 36 1.57 -11.10 0.75
C SER A 36 2.97 -10.50 0.91
N THR A 37 3.50 -10.49 2.13
CA THR A 37 4.86 -10.01 2.42
C THR A 37 5.93 -10.93 1.82
N LEU A 38 5.76 -12.25 1.91
CA LEU A 38 6.65 -13.22 1.26
C LEU A 38 6.64 -13.07 -0.26
N TRP A 39 5.45 -12.93 -0.87
CA TRP A 39 5.35 -12.68 -2.31
C TRP A 39 6.08 -11.39 -2.69
N TYR A 40 5.89 -10.33 -1.93
CA TYR A 40 6.53 -9.04 -2.18
C TYR A 40 8.07 -9.11 -2.05
N GLN A 41 8.58 -9.83 -1.04
CA GLN A 41 10.02 -9.90 -0.76
C GLN A 41 10.77 -10.98 -1.55
N ARG A 42 10.10 -12.04 -1.99
CA ARG A 42 10.73 -13.28 -2.45
C ARG A 42 10.28 -13.76 -3.82
N SER A 43 9.21 -13.21 -4.41
CA SER A 43 8.79 -13.66 -5.72
C SER A 43 9.60 -12.98 -6.84
N SER A 44 9.95 -13.75 -7.85
CA SER A 44 10.54 -13.25 -9.09
C SER A 44 9.54 -12.41 -9.88
N GLU A 45 8.25 -12.73 -9.75
CA GLU A 45 7.14 -12.05 -10.39
C GLU A 45 7.02 -10.61 -9.90
N MET A 46 7.14 -10.38 -8.59
CA MET A 46 7.17 -9.03 -8.02
C MET A 46 8.29 -8.19 -8.67
N LYS A 47 9.51 -8.73 -8.67
CA LYS A 47 10.66 -8.04 -9.26
C LYS A 47 10.47 -7.77 -10.75
N ALA A 48 9.92 -8.73 -11.49
CA ALA A 48 9.62 -8.59 -12.91
C ALA A 48 8.55 -7.53 -13.18
N LEU A 49 7.48 -7.49 -12.38
CA LEU A 49 6.42 -6.49 -12.49
C LEU A 49 6.96 -5.07 -12.25
N TYR A 50 7.84 -4.87 -11.27
CA TYR A 50 8.48 -3.57 -11.04
C TYR A 50 9.34 -3.15 -12.24
N TYR A 51 10.19 -4.02 -12.76
CA TYR A 51 10.97 -3.71 -13.97
C TYR A 51 10.08 -3.45 -15.18
N GLN A 52 9.03 -4.25 -15.38
CA GLN A 52 8.06 -4.04 -16.48
C GLN A 52 7.41 -2.67 -16.37
N SER A 53 6.94 -2.28 -15.18
CA SER A 53 6.28 -1.00 -14.94
C SER A 53 7.21 0.18 -15.18
N PHE A 54 8.43 0.15 -14.66
CA PHE A 54 9.39 1.22 -14.90
C PHE A 54 9.95 1.26 -16.33
N ASN A 55 10.10 0.12 -17.00
CA ASN A 55 10.45 0.09 -18.42
C ASN A 55 9.33 0.70 -19.27
N TRP A 56 8.07 0.39 -18.93
CA TRP A 56 6.92 0.99 -19.59
C TRP A 56 6.84 2.51 -19.31
N ALA A 57 7.10 2.93 -18.07
CA ALA A 57 7.17 4.35 -17.69
C ALA A 57 8.24 5.10 -18.49
N LYS A 58 9.44 4.51 -18.72
CA LYS A 58 10.48 5.10 -19.57
C LYS A 58 9.98 5.31 -21.00
N LEU A 59 9.35 4.27 -21.58
CA LEU A 59 8.79 4.36 -22.93
C LEU A 59 7.72 5.46 -23.03
N ARG A 60 6.85 5.60 -22.02
CA ARG A 60 5.83 6.65 -21.97
C ARG A 60 6.44 8.06 -21.91
N VAL A 61 7.50 8.24 -21.11
CA VAL A 61 8.26 9.51 -21.05
C VAL A 61 8.88 9.82 -22.40
N GLU A 62 9.54 8.86 -23.04
CA GLU A 62 10.14 9.03 -24.37
C GLU A 62 9.10 9.42 -25.43
N MET A 63 7.98 8.71 -25.46
CA MET A 63 6.88 8.99 -26.41
C MET A 63 6.29 10.39 -26.19
N ASP A 64 6.12 10.81 -24.93
CA ASP A 64 5.55 12.13 -24.61
C ASP A 64 6.53 13.24 -24.98
N VAL A 65 7.82 13.11 -24.63
CA VAL A 65 8.86 14.08 -24.97
C VAL A 65 9.01 14.24 -26.50
N THR A 66 8.95 13.13 -27.22
CA THR A 66 9.13 13.12 -28.70
C THR A 66 7.91 13.66 -29.44
N ASN A 67 6.71 13.21 -29.07
CA ASN A 67 5.51 13.47 -29.85
C ASN A 67 4.72 14.71 -29.40
N ASN A 68 4.96 15.18 -28.17
CA ASN A 68 4.27 16.34 -27.60
C ASN A 68 5.29 17.42 -27.17
N PRO A 69 6.00 18.08 -28.10
CA PRO A 69 6.92 19.14 -27.75
C PRO A 69 6.15 20.33 -27.16
N SER A 70 6.05 20.39 -25.86
CA SER A 70 5.43 21.48 -25.10
C SER A 70 6.47 22.55 -24.76
N LYS A 71 6.03 23.82 -24.67
CA LYS A 71 6.83 24.88 -24.06
C LYS A 71 6.88 24.78 -22.53
N SER A 72 5.95 24.05 -21.94
CA SER A 72 5.88 23.80 -20.50
C SER A 72 6.93 22.79 -20.08
N LYS A 73 7.53 22.98 -18.92
CA LYS A 73 8.35 21.96 -18.28
C LYS A 73 7.50 20.72 -18.00
N LYS A 74 8.06 19.53 -18.20
CA LYS A 74 7.36 18.28 -17.99
C LYS A 74 7.76 17.64 -16.65
N ALA A 75 6.80 17.01 -16.00
CA ALA A 75 7.04 16.29 -14.77
C ALA A 75 6.36 14.91 -14.75
N VAL A 76 6.98 14.00 -14.01
CA VAL A 76 6.37 12.76 -13.54
C VAL A 76 6.14 12.90 -12.04
N VAL A 77 4.98 12.49 -11.56
CA VAL A 77 4.69 12.39 -10.13
C VAL A 77 4.72 10.92 -9.72
N VAL A 78 5.47 10.61 -8.68
CA VAL A 78 5.59 9.26 -8.14
C VAL A 78 5.18 9.26 -6.66
N ASP A 79 4.54 8.20 -6.20
CA ASP A 79 4.46 7.90 -4.78
C ASP A 79 5.82 7.39 -4.25
N ILE A 80 5.98 7.23 -2.94
CA ILE A 80 7.23 6.76 -2.32
C ILE A 80 7.11 5.32 -1.84
N ASP A 81 6.13 5.05 -0.95
CA ASP A 81 6.04 3.81 -0.19
C ASP A 81 5.45 2.70 -1.08
N GLU A 82 6.17 1.59 -1.24
CA GLU A 82 5.86 0.51 -2.18
C GLU A 82 5.78 0.94 -3.66
N THR A 83 6.31 2.14 -3.93
CA THR A 83 6.47 2.66 -5.29
C THR A 83 7.95 2.88 -5.62
N MET A 84 8.64 3.70 -4.86
CA MET A 84 10.07 3.98 -5.02
C MET A 84 10.91 3.27 -3.95
N LEU A 85 10.40 3.20 -2.72
CA LEU A 85 11.05 2.60 -1.55
C LEU A 85 10.29 1.39 -1.04
N ASN A 86 11.04 0.35 -0.66
CA ASN A 86 10.53 -0.91 -0.12
C ASN A 86 10.40 -0.82 1.42
N ASN A 87 9.18 -0.80 1.91
CA ASN A 87 8.90 -0.83 3.35
C ASN A 87 8.42 -2.20 3.86
N SER A 88 8.48 -3.24 3.04
CA SER A 88 8.12 -4.60 3.47
C SER A 88 8.87 -5.10 4.72
N PRO A 89 10.10 -4.61 5.08
CA PRO A 89 10.69 -4.92 6.38
C PRO A 89 9.87 -4.41 7.57
N PHE A 90 9.13 -3.32 7.43
CA PHE A 90 8.20 -2.86 8.45
C PHE A 90 7.04 -3.85 8.63
N GLU A 91 6.46 -4.35 7.54
CA GLU A 91 5.40 -5.38 7.60
C GLU A 91 5.92 -6.67 8.24
N THR A 92 7.16 -7.08 7.94
CA THR A 92 7.81 -8.21 8.61
C THR A 92 7.92 -8.00 10.13
N ASN A 93 8.24 -6.78 10.58
CA ASN A 93 8.27 -6.46 11.99
C ASN A 93 6.87 -6.53 12.62
N CYS A 94 5.83 -6.07 11.92
CA CYS A 94 4.45 -6.20 12.37
C CYS A 94 4.06 -7.68 12.54
N ILE A 95 4.39 -8.54 11.58
CA ILE A 95 4.16 -9.99 11.65
C ILE A 95 4.87 -10.59 12.86
N ASN A 96 6.18 -10.34 13.01
CA ASN A 96 7.01 -10.94 14.06
C ASN A 96 6.60 -10.50 15.48
N THR A 97 6.03 -9.30 15.61
CA THR A 97 5.63 -8.75 16.91
C THR A 97 4.14 -8.91 17.21
N GLY A 98 3.33 -9.32 16.23
CA GLY A 98 1.87 -9.33 16.32
C GLY A 98 1.24 -7.93 16.42
N LYS A 99 2.01 -6.86 16.21
CA LYS A 99 1.55 -5.47 16.35
C LYS A 99 1.21 -4.87 14.99
N SER A 100 0.05 -4.25 14.89
CA SER A 100 -0.34 -3.49 13.70
C SER A 100 0.40 -2.15 13.62
N TYR A 101 0.28 -1.50 12.47
CA TYR A 101 0.79 -0.16 12.25
C TYR A 101 0.34 0.83 13.34
N THR A 102 1.29 1.62 13.85
CA THR A 102 1.06 2.84 14.61
C THR A 102 1.92 3.96 14.05
N LYS A 103 1.54 5.23 14.29
CA LYS A 103 2.38 6.36 13.87
C LYS A 103 3.79 6.29 14.48
N GLU A 104 3.90 5.86 15.73
CA GLU A 104 5.16 5.73 16.43
C GLU A 104 6.04 4.64 15.81
N SER A 105 5.49 3.43 15.60
CA SER A 105 6.25 2.32 15.00
C SER A 105 6.72 2.65 13.57
N TRP A 106 5.87 3.34 12.81
CA TRP A 106 6.22 3.82 11.48
C TRP A 106 7.32 4.88 11.51
N SER A 107 7.20 5.89 12.39
CA SER A 107 8.24 6.93 12.56
C SER A 107 9.58 6.33 12.99
N ASN A 108 9.57 5.29 13.85
CA ASN A 108 10.77 4.55 14.21
C ASN A 108 11.41 3.86 13.00
N TRP A 109 10.60 3.27 12.11
CA TRP A 109 11.11 2.66 10.88
C TRP A 109 11.69 3.70 9.92
N THR A 110 10.97 4.78 9.63
CA THR A 110 11.41 5.80 8.67
C THR A 110 12.65 6.54 9.16
N SER A 111 12.81 6.72 10.48
CA SER A 111 13.99 7.34 11.08
C SER A 111 15.28 6.53 10.90
N MET A 112 15.19 5.24 10.58
CA MET A 112 16.36 4.41 10.25
C MET A 112 16.94 4.74 8.87
N GLU A 113 16.21 5.45 8.00
CA GLU A 113 16.62 5.80 6.64
C GLU A 113 17.13 4.58 5.85
N ASN A 114 16.47 3.42 6.03
CA ASN A 114 16.99 2.13 5.55
C ASN A 114 16.09 1.41 4.54
N ALA A 115 15.00 2.05 4.13
CA ALA A 115 14.16 1.53 3.05
C ALA A 115 14.97 1.52 1.75
N LYS A 116 15.05 0.36 1.09
CA LYS A 116 15.80 0.18 -0.15
C LYS A 116 14.98 0.58 -1.36
N ALA A 117 15.65 1.06 -2.39
CA ALA A 117 14.99 1.32 -3.67
C ALA A 117 14.38 0.04 -4.24
N LEU A 118 13.18 0.17 -4.79
CA LEU A 118 12.51 -0.90 -5.53
C LEU A 118 13.13 -1.11 -6.92
N PRO A 119 13.01 -2.32 -7.50
CA PRO A 119 13.66 -2.64 -8.76
C PRO A 119 13.28 -1.69 -9.90
N GLY A 120 14.25 -1.04 -10.53
CA GLY A 120 14.04 -0.12 -11.65
C GLY A 120 13.71 1.33 -11.25
N ALA A 121 13.39 1.60 -9.98
CA ALA A 121 12.93 2.92 -9.53
C ALA A 121 14.01 4.01 -9.65
N VAL A 122 15.25 3.73 -9.22
CA VAL A 122 16.37 4.68 -9.33
C VAL A 122 16.74 4.92 -10.79
N GLU A 123 16.82 3.85 -11.59
CA GLU A 123 17.12 3.94 -13.02
C GLU A 123 16.05 4.74 -13.76
N PHE A 124 14.77 4.59 -13.37
CA PHE A 124 13.69 5.40 -13.94
C PHE A 124 13.85 6.89 -13.60
N SER A 125 14.10 7.24 -12.33
CA SER A 125 14.24 8.64 -11.93
C SER A 125 15.38 9.34 -12.67
N LYS A 126 16.51 8.64 -12.85
CA LYS A 126 17.67 9.16 -13.60
C LYS A 126 17.39 9.24 -15.11
N TYR A 127 16.64 8.28 -15.64
CA TYR A 127 16.20 8.32 -17.04
C TYR A 127 15.31 9.55 -17.30
N ALA A 128 14.28 9.78 -16.47
CA ALA A 128 13.43 10.95 -16.58
C ALA A 128 14.26 12.25 -16.56
N GLN A 129 15.22 12.36 -15.63
CA GLN A 129 16.16 13.48 -15.57
C GLN A 129 16.95 13.66 -16.87
N SER A 130 17.45 12.59 -17.46
CA SER A 130 18.19 12.63 -18.72
C SER A 130 17.35 13.09 -19.92
N GLN A 131 16.02 12.94 -19.83
CA GLN A 131 15.05 13.40 -20.82
C GLN A 131 14.56 14.84 -20.56
N GLY A 132 15.09 15.53 -19.53
CA GLY A 132 14.63 16.85 -19.13
C GLY A 132 13.26 16.87 -18.45
N VAL A 133 12.84 15.73 -17.90
CA VAL A 133 11.57 15.55 -17.17
C VAL A 133 11.86 15.49 -15.68
N GLU A 134 11.23 16.37 -14.90
CA GLU A 134 11.43 16.41 -13.44
C GLU A 134 10.57 15.36 -12.73
N VAL A 135 11.08 14.81 -11.62
CA VAL A 135 10.37 13.77 -10.84
C VAL A 135 9.99 14.34 -9.48
N PHE A 136 8.69 14.41 -9.22
CA PHE A 136 8.13 14.84 -7.94
C PHE A 136 7.69 13.64 -7.12
N TYR A 137 8.13 13.58 -5.87
CA TYR A 137 7.82 12.55 -4.89
C TYR A 137 6.67 13.03 -4.01
N ILE A 138 5.46 12.50 -4.22
CA ILE A 138 4.26 12.89 -3.45
C ILE A 138 3.81 11.71 -2.58
N SER A 139 4.09 11.76 -1.27
CA SER A 139 3.79 10.67 -0.34
C SER A 139 2.87 11.11 0.80
N ASN A 140 2.14 10.13 1.35
CA ASN A 140 1.35 10.29 2.56
C ASN A 140 2.14 10.11 3.87
N ARG A 141 3.47 10.03 3.81
CA ARG A 141 4.33 10.28 4.97
C ARG A 141 4.03 11.67 5.53
N ASN A 142 4.07 11.82 6.84
CA ASN A 142 3.80 13.11 7.47
C ASN A 142 4.95 14.10 7.23
N VAL A 143 4.64 15.38 7.21
CA VAL A 143 5.66 16.45 7.00
C VAL A 143 6.78 16.42 8.05
N GLU A 144 6.52 15.93 9.25
CA GLU A 144 7.52 15.74 10.31
C GLU A 144 8.59 14.71 9.93
N GLU A 145 8.30 13.84 8.95
CA GLU A 145 9.23 12.83 8.42
C GLU A 145 10.04 13.34 7.22
N PHE A 146 9.97 14.66 6.92
CA PHE A 146 10.56 15.24 5.71
C PHE A 146 12.06 14.96 5.61
N ASP A 147 12.82 15.29 6.63
CA ASP A 147 14.29 15.19 6.59
C ASP A 147 14.77 13.74 6.45
N VAL A 148 14.17 12.81 7.19
CA VAL A 148 14.53 11.38 7.12
C VAL A 148 14.11 10.76 5.79
N THR A 149 12.98 11.19 5.23
CA THR A 149 12.53 10.74 3.90
C THR A 149 13.47 11.24 2.82
N LEU A 150 13.83 12.52 2.86
CA LEU A 150 14.76 13.12 1.91
C LEU A 150 16.11 12.42 1.96
N LYS A 151 16.66 12.22 3.14
CA LYS A 151 17.95 11.52 3.31
C LYS A 151 17.89 10.09 2.80
N ASN A 152 16.77 9.35 3.01
CA ASN A 152 16.63 8.00 2.47
C ASN A 152 16.61 7.99 0.93
N LEU A 153 15.88 8.92 0.29
CA LEU A 153 15.89 9.07 -1.17
C LEU A 153 17.30 9.41 -1.70
N GLN A 154 18.02 10.31 -1.02
CA GLN A 154 19.40 10.68 -1.36
C GLN A 154 20.37 9.49 -1.21
N LYS A 155 20.27 8.76 -0.12
CA LYS A 155 21.07 7.55 0.16
C LYS A 155 20.89 6.48 -0.93
N GLU A 156 19.69 6.29 -1.41
CA GLU A 156 19.38 5.39 -2.51
C GLU A 156 19.66 6.01 -3.90
N LYS A 157 20.13 7.26 -3.98
CA LYS A 157 20.60 7.97 -5.19
C LYS A 157 19.52 8.27 -6.21
N PHE A 158 18.32 8.58 -5.76
CA PHE A 158 17.25 9.05 -6.64
C PHE A 158 17.58 10.44 -7.23
N ALA A 159 17.21 10.65 -8.49
CA ALA A 159 17.26 11.98 -9.10
C ALA A 159 16.21 12.89 -8.46
N PHE A 160 16.46 14.20 -8.41
CA PHE A 160 15.57 15.19 -7.81
C PHE A 160 15.21 14.90 -6.33
N ALA A 161 16.08 14.20 -5.59
CA ALA A 161 15.93 14.03 -4.15
C ALA A 161 16.37 15.32 -3.42
N ASP A 162 15.52 16.33 -3.45
CA ASP A 162 15.71 17.64 -2.85
C ASP A 162 14.40 18.21 -2.26
N SER A 163 14.49 19.39 -1.63
CA SER A 163 13.36 19.99 -0.93
C SER A 163 12.26 20.56 -1.86
N VAL A 164 12.54 20.75 -3.13
CA VAL A 164 11.55 21.26 -4.10
C VAL A 164 10.65 20.14 -4.59
N HIS A 165 11.24 18.95 -4.77
CA HIS A 165 10.57 17.81 -5.40
C HIS A 165 9.89 16.83 -4.41
N LEU A 166 10.09 17.01 -3.09
CA LEU A 166 9.48 16.17 -2.06
C LEU A 166 8.27 16.86 -1.44
N LEU A 167 7.07 16.32 -1.68
CA LEU A 167 5.81 16.85 -1.20
C LEU A 167 5.11 15.84 -0.27
N LEU A 168 5.23 16.04 1.03
CA LEU A 168 4.66 15.19 2.05
C LEU A 168 3.28 15.67 2.53
N LYS A 169 2.57 14.81 3.25
CA LYS A 169 1.27 15.11 3.81
C LYS A 169 1.37 16.10 4.98
N THR A 170 0.61 17.17 4.89
CA THR A 170 0.41 18.12 6.01
C THR A 170 -0.90 17.84 6.76
N THR A 171 -2.04 17.90 6.06
CA THR A 171 -3.37 17.80 6.68
C THR A 171 -4.19 16.63 6.15
N THR A 172 -4.20 16.43 4.83
CA THR A 172 -5.03 15.39 4.19
C THR A 172 -4.19 14.36 3.44
N SER A 173 -4.68 13.10 3.40
CA SER A 173 -4.08 12.03 2.62
C SER A 173 -4.39 12.14 1.12
N THR A 174 -5.40 12.89 0.72
CA THR A 174 -5.69 13.19 -0.69
C THR A 174 -4.51 13.92 -1.32
N LYS A 175 -4.00 13.39 -2.45
CA LYS A 175 -2.81 13.94 -3.11
C LYS A 175 -3.11 15.07 -4.10
N THR A 176 -4.38 15.40 -4.34
CA THR A 176 -4.83 16.35 -5.36
C THR A 176 -4.17 17.72 -5.21
N ALA A 177 -4.25 18.35 -4.02
CA ALA A 177 -3.65 19.67 -3.81
C ALA A 177 -2.13 19.68 -4.07
N ARG A 178 -1.42 18.62 -3.70
CA ARG A 178 0.03 18.47 -3.95
C ARG A 178 0.34 18.28 -5.44
N ARG A 179 -0.50 17.54 -6.19
CA ARG A 179 -0.38 17.47 -7.67
C ARG A 179 -0.70 18.82 -8.33
N ASP A 180 -1.65 19.56 -7.79
CA ASP A 180 -2.01 20.87 -8.35
C ASP A 180 -0.89 21.89 -8.16
N LEU A 181 -0.15 21.87 -7.05
CA LEU A 181 1.08 22.67 -6.89
C LEU A 181 2.12 22.35 -7.98
N VAL A 182 2.29 21.09 -8.34
CA VAL A 182 3.18 20.72 -9.45
C VAL A 182 2.66 21.28 -10.77
N LYS A 183 1.35 21.20 -11.03
CA LYS A 183 0.72 21.68 -12.27
C LYS A 183 0.83 23.20 -12.48
N GLU A 184 1.09 23.98 -11.43
CA GLU A 184 1.30 25.43 -11.57
C GLU A 184 2.48 25.76 -12.49
N ASN A 185 3.51 24.91 -12.49
CA ASN A 185 4.75 25.16 -13.25
C ASN A 185 5.13 24.03 -14.22
N TYR A 186 4.45 22.86 -14.15
CA TYR A 186 4.78 21.67 -14.91
C TYR A 186 3.55 21.03 -15.54
N GLU A 187 3.73 20.48 -16.72
CA GLU A 187 2.81 19.52 -17.30
C GLU A 187 3.09 18.13 -16.71
N ILE A 188 2.17 17.59 -15.91
CA ILE A 188 2.30 16.21 -15.39
C ILE A 188 1.96 15.24 -16.52
N ILE A 189 2.97 14.55 -17.03
CA ILE A 189 2.82 13.61 -18.14
C ILE A 189 2.55 12.18 -17.68
N LEU A 190 2.92 11.82 -16.45
CA LEU A 190 2.77 10.46 -15.92
C LEU A 190 2.60 10.48 -14.41
N LEU A 191 1.76 9.58 -13.90
CA LEU A 191 1.59 9.29 -12.46
C LEU A 191 1.97 7.84 -12.22
N ILE A 192 2.77 7.57 -11.17
CA ILE A 192 3.21 6.22 -10.79
C ILE A 192 2.94 6.01 -9.32
N GLY A 193 2.29 4.89 -8.97
CA GLY A 193 1.96 4.57 -7.59
C GLY A 193 1.45 3.13 -7.43
N ASP A 194 1.35 2.67 -6.18
CA ASP A 194 0.81 1.36 -5.82
C ASP A 194 -0.67 1.43 -5.40
N ASN A 195 -1.17 2.65 -5.15
CA ASN A 195 -2.54 2.87 -4.68
C ASN A 195 -3.32 3.78 -5.64
N MET A 196 -4.59 3.46 -5.86
CA MET A 196 -5.43 4.23 -6.80
C MET A 196 -5.56 5.72 -6.44
N GLY A 197 -5.46 6.09 -5.15
CA GLY A 197 -5.44 7.49 -4.70
C GLY A 197 -4.22 8.29 -5.20
N ASP A 198 -3.17 7.62 -5.66
CA ASP A 198 -1.99 8.24 -6.26
C ASP A 198 -2.30 8.90 -7.61
N PHE A 199 -3.31 8.38 -8.31
CA PHE A 199 -3.69 8.82 -9.65
C PHE A 199 -4.78 9.90 -9.62
N SER A 200 -5.86 9.66 -8.86
CA SER A 200 -6.96 10.62 -8.76
C SER A 200 -7.81 10.36 -7.53
N GLU A 201 -8.40 11.44 -6.97
CA GLU A 201 -9.37 11.38 -5.88
C GLU A 201 -10.65 10.60 -6.24
N ILE A 202 -10.99 10.50 -7.52
CA ILE A 202 -12.16 9.72 -7.95
C ILE A 202 -12.06 8.24 -7.57
N PHE A 203 -10.85 7.72 -7.33
CA PHE A 203 -10.60 6.34 -6.94
C PHE A 203 -10.51 6.13 -5.42
N GLU A 204 -10.68 7.17 -4.60
CA GLU A 204 -10.55 7.05 -3.13
C GLU A 204 -11.75 6.34 -2.51
N ASP A 205 -12.97 6.59 -3.02
CA ASP A 205 -14.17 5.87 -2.59
C ASP A 205 -14.33 4.58 -3.42
N ARG A 206 -14.20 3.45 -2.75
CA ARG A 206 -14.36 2.10 -3.30
C ARG A 206 -15.49 1.33 -2.61
N SER A 207 -16.43 2.03 -1.98
CA SER A 207 -17.56 1.44 -1.27
C SER A 207 -18.50 0.67 -2.18
N ASN A 208 -18.61 1.11 -3.45
CA ASN A 208 -19.38 0.41 -4.46
C ASN A 208 -18.49 -0.56 -5.25
N ASN A 209 -18.76 -1.87 -5.11
CA ASN A 209 -18.06 -2.95 -5.84
C ASN A 209 -16.54 -2.79 -5.90
N TYR A 210 -15.91 -2.45 -4.76
CA TYR A 210 -14.45 -2.25 -4.63
C TYR A 210 -13.87 -1.19 -5.60
N GLY A 211 -14.71 -0.38 -6.24
CA GLY A 211 -14.32 0.62 -7.22
C GLY A 211 -14.06 0.07 -8.62
N PHE A 212 -14.38 -1.19 -8.92
CA PHE A 212 -14.09 -1.82 -10.22
C PHE A 212 -14.68 -1.07 -11.39
N GLU A 213 -15.91 -0.56 -11.28
CA GLU A 213 -16.54 0.22 -12.35
C GLU A 213 -15.78 1.53 -12.67
N LEU A 214 -15.14 2.13 -11.66
CA LEU A 214 -14.31 3.32 -11.87
C LEU A 214 -13.04 2.98 -12.66
N ILE A 215 -12.47 1.80 -12.40
CA ILE A 215 -11.32 1.30 -13.16
C ILE A 215 -11.73 1.05 -14.60
N ASP A 216 -12.85 0.35 -14.85
CA ASP A 216 -13.35 0.06 -16.19
C ASP A 216 -13.62 1.34 -17.01
N LYS A 217 -14.22 2.35 -16.39
CA LYS A 217 -14.47 3.66 -17.02
C LYS A 217 -13.19 4.43 -17.38
N ASN A 218 -12.08 4.13 -16.71
CA ASN A 218 -10.80 4.81 -16.90
C ASN A 218 -9.70 3.90 -17.45
N LYS A 219 -10.04 2.70 -17.94
CA LYS A 219 -9.08 1.67 -18.35
C LYS A 219 -8.00 2.17 -19.32
N ASP A 220 -8.35 3.08 -20.23
CA ASP A 220 -7.44 3.62 -21.23
C ASP A 220 -6.34 4.51 -20.64
N LYS A 221 -6.49 4.98 -19.37
CA LYS A 221 -5.46 5.74 -18.66
C LYS A 221 -4.37 4.85 -18.09
N PHE A 222 -4.71 3.59 -17.76
CA PHE A 222 -3.74 2.64 -17.20
C PHE A 222 -2.80 2.15 -18.28
N GLY A 223 -1.49 2.37 -18.06
CA GLY A 223 -0.45 2.17 -19.07
C GLY A 223 -0.26 3.38 -20.01
N ASP A 224 -1.15 4.37 -20.02
CA ASP A 224 -0.97 5.64 -20.72
C ASP A 224 -0.47 6.76 -19.79
N ARG A 225 -1.30 7.17 -18.86
CA ARG A 225 -1.02 8.24 -17.88
C ARG A 225 -0.77 7.70 -16.47
N PHE A 226 -1.22 6.48 -16.18
CA PHE A 226 -1.15 5.85 -14.87
C PHE A 226 -0.37 4.54 -14.97
N ILE A 227 0.71 4.43 -14.19
CA ILE A 227 1.50 3.20 -14.04
C ILE A 227 1.26 2.66 -12.63
N VAL A 228 0.59 1.53 -12.53
CA VAL A 228 0.28 0.87 -11.26
C VAL A 228 1.39 -0.12 -10.91
N LEU A 229 1.85 -0.07 -9.66
CA LEU A 229 2.77 -1.02 -9.08
C LEU A 229 2.04 -1.96 -8.11
N PRO A 230 2.46 -3.22 -7.96
CA PRO A 230 1.76 -4.14 -7.09
C PRO A 230 2.07 -3.89 -5.61
N ASN A 231 1.04 -3.80 -4.77
CA ASN A 231 1.15 -3.87 -3.32
C ASN A 231 0.05 -4.79 -2.75
N PRO A 232 0.35 -6.07 -2.46
CA PRO A 232 -0.60 -7.00 -1.86
C PRO A 232 -0.63 -6.95 -0.33
N MET A 233 0.22 -6.14 0.32
CA MET A 233 0.37 -6.13 1.77
C MET A 233 -0.67 -5.23 2.45
N TYR A 234 -0.84 -4.02 1.95
CA TYR A 234 -1.77 -3.03 2.52
C TYR A 234 -2.21 -2.02 1.45
N GLY A 235 -3.20 -1.20 1.78
CA GLY A 235 -3.67 -0.13 0.90
C GLY A 235 -5.14 0.21 1.10
N SER A 236 -5.64 1.15 0.29
CA SER A 236 -7.07 1.51 0.34
C SER A 236 -8.00 0.39 -0.13
N TRP A 237 -7.47 -0.61 -0.84
CA TRP A 237 -8.22 -1.81 -1.21
C TRP A 237 -8.65 -2.62 0.03
N GLU A 238 -7.80 -2.72 1.04
CA GLU A 238 -8.13 -3.41 2.28
C GLU A 238 -9.26 -2.72 3.04
N LYS A 239 -9.28 -1.38 3.05
CA LYS A 239 -10.38 -0.62 3.66
C LYS A 239 -11.73 -0.97 3.02
N ALA A 240 -11.77 -1.13 1.70
CA ALA A 240 -12.97 -1.54 0.99
C ALA A 240 -13.36 -2.99 1.33
N VAL A 241 -12.39 -3.92 1.44
CA VAL A 241 -12.63 -5.29 1.90
C VAL A 241 -13.23 -5.32 3.32
N LEU A 242 -12.80 -4.40 4.18
CA LEU A 242 -13.31 -4.25 5.55
C LEU A 242 -14.56 -3.35 5.64
N ASP A 243 -15.25 -3.08 4.52
CA ASP A 243 -16.45 -2.26 4.42
C ASP A 243 -16.29 -0.87 5.09
N TYR A 244 -15.08 -0.31 5.12
CA TYR A 244 -14.70 0.95 5.79
C TYR A 244 -15.01 0.97 7.29
N LYS A 245 -15.30 -0.19 7.90
CA LYS A 245 -15.55 -0.30 9.34
C LYS A 245 -14.30 0.03 10.13
N LYS A 246 -14.48 0.75 11.23
CA LYS A 246 -13.41 1.09 12.18
C LYS A 246 -13.52 0.21 13.42
N ASP A 247 -12.43 0.15 14.16
CA ASP A 247 -12.37 -0.45 15.50
C ASP A 247 -12.80 -1.94 15.56
N LEU A 248 -12.63 -2.65 14.42
CA LEU A 248 -12.87 -4.09 14.35
C LEU A 248 -11.79 -4.86 15.13
N SER A 249 -12.22 -5.87 15.90
CA SER A 249 -11.34 -6.88 16.48
C SER A 249 -10.60 -7.67 15.39
N ASN A 250 -9.55 -8.40 15.76
CA ASN A 250 -8.83 -9.25 14.81
C ASN A 250 -9.70 -10.38 14.25
N GLU A 251 -10.61 -10.92 15.07
CA GLU A 251 -11.58 -11.94 14.66
C GLU A 251 -12.59 -11.37 13.66
N GLU A 252 -13.20 -10.21 13.94
CA GLU A 252 -14.11 -9.56 13.00
C GLU A 252 -13.45 -9.24 11.66
N LYS A 253 -12.18 -8.78 11.68
CA LYS A 253 -11.40 -8.57 10.45
C LYS A 253 -11.18 -9.87 9.69
N TYR A 254 -10.83 -10.96 10.39
CA TYR A 254 -10.64 -12.27 9.79
C TYR A 254 -11.92 -12.77 9.12
N ASP A 255 -13.04 -12.74 9.83
CA ASP A 255 -14.33 -13.20 9.32
C ASP A 255 -14.78 -12.35 8.13
N LEU A 256 -14.60 -11.04 8.20
CA LEU A 256 -14.97 -10.14 7.13
C LEU A 256 -14.11 -10.40 5.88
N ARG A 257 -12.79 -10.54 6.01
CA ARG A 257 -11.91 -10.92 4.89
C ARG A 257 -12.34 -12.26 4.27
N LYS A 258 -12.61 -13.25 5.11
CA LYS A 258 -13.05 -14.58 4.66
C LYS A 258 -14.39 -14.54 3.92
N SER A 259 -15.34 -13.73 4.38
CA SER A 259 -16.66 -13.58 3.75
C SER A 259 -16.63 -12.92 2.37
N LYS A 260 -15.55 -12.19 2.04
CA LYS A 260 -15.38 -11.54 0.74
C LYS A 260 -14.75 -12.45 -0.33
N LEU A 261 -14.27 -13.63 0.08
CA LEU A 261 -13.74 -14.60 -0.88
C LEU A 261 -14.87 -15.21 -1.72
N ILE A 262 -14.62 -15.39 -3.00
CA ILE A 262 -15.58 -16.00 -3.93
C ILE A 262 -15.16 -17.46 -4.09
N GLY A 263 -16.01 -18.37 -3.60
CA GLY A 263 -15.85 -19.81 -3.77
C GLY A 263 -16.55 -20.35 -5.03
N TYR A 264 -16.42 -21.67 -5.27
CA TYR A 264 -17.16 -22.42 -6.27
C TYR A 264 -18.29 -23.22 -5.62
#